data_d66050a0bdbca50cf843c1b1c6904544
#
_entry.id   d66050a0bdbca50cf843c1b1c6904544
#
_cell.length_a   1.000
_cell.length_b   1.000
_cell.length_c   1.000
_cell.angle_alpha   90.00
_cell.angle_beta   90.00
_cell.angle_gamma   90.00
#
_symmetry.space_group_name_H-M   'P 1'
#
loop_
_entity.id
_entity.type
_entity.pdbx_description
1 polymer ?
#
loop_
_entity_poly.entity_id
_entity_poly.type
_entity_poly.pdbx_seq_one_letter_code
_entity_poly.pdbx_strand_id
1 'polypeptide(L)'
;QTVSQPAWQAVSQSAWQSVSHPPSHPLWHAASQAVWHAVSALCAMKLIPPAMEAVLEAPGTRVDAFLCPGHVAVITGLAPFRRISKQYGVPCVVGGFEPPEVVRALERILQMLVEEEPGAESAYPAAAARGNPAARRMMDRALVPCDTEWRGLGVIPESGLRLADELAEMDAARRWPVEVPPAEDDPGCLCGEVLTGSAEPPDCPLFGEACTPRSPVGPCMVSSEGSCAAWFKYGGRGLH
;
A
#
# COMPACT_ATOMS: atom_id res chain seq x y z
N GLN A 1 14.17 7.04 33.25
CA GLN A 1 13.24 8.08 32.78
C GLN A 1 12.16 7.37 31.99
N THR A 2 10.97 7.25 32.60
CA THR A 2 9.76 6.69 31.97
C THR A 2 9.24 7.72 30.98
N VAL A 3 9.31 7.41 29.70
CA VAL A 3 8.68 8.20 28.63
C VAL A 3 7.17 8.01 28.75
N SER A 4 6.47 9.05 29.15
CA SER A 4 4.99 9.06 29.22
C SER A 4 4.42 8.95 27.80
N GLN A 5 3.50 7.99 27.61
CA GLN A 5 2.79 7.84 26.34
C GLN A 5 1.98 9.10 25.99
N PRO A 6 1.95 9.51 24.72
CA PRO A 6 1.23 10.71 24.32
C PRO A 6 -0.29 10.53 24.48
N ALA A 7 -0.96 11.60 24.92
CA ALA A 7 -2.38 11.63 25.29
C ALA A 7 -3.35 11.12 24.21
N TRP A 8 -3.00 11.17 22.92
CA TRP A 8 -3.83 10.64 21.84
C TRP A 8 -3.96 9.10 21.84
N GLN A 9 -2.98 8.36 22.41
CA GLN A 9 -3.10 6.91 22.55
C GLN A 9 -4.15 6.48 23.58
N ALA A 10 -4.34 7.27 24.63
CA ALA A 10 -5.38 7.01 25.62
C ALA A 10 -6.79 7.31 25.08
N VAL A 11 -6.93 8.35 24.26
CA VAL A 11 -8.20 8.70 23.61
C VAL A 11 -8.60 7.67 22.55
N SER A 12 -7.65 7.12 21.80
CA SER A 12 -7.95 6.09 20.80
C SER A 12 -8.41 4.79 21.43
N GLN A 13 -7.79 4.33 22.51
CA GLN A 13 -8.17 3.07 23.17
C GLN A 13 -9.56 3.14 23.84
N SER A 14 -9.92 4.26 24.47
CA SER A 14 -11.24 4.43 25.08
C SER A 14 -12.37 4.57 24.02
N ALA A 15 -12.10 5.27 22.92
CA ALA A 15 -13.04 5.36 21.80
C ALA A 15 -13.29 4.02 21.12
N TRP A 16 -12.26 3.18 20.95
CA TRP A 16 -12.39 1.85 20.35
C TRP A 16 -13.12 0.84 21.26
N GLN A 17 -12.97 0.95 22.58
CA GLN A 17 -13.70 0.08 23.51
C GLN A 17 -15.19 0.38 23.56
N SER A 18 -15.61 1.62 23.35
CA SER A 18 -17.03 1.99 23.28
C SER A 18 -17.72 1.61 21.98
N VAL A 19 -16.97 1.43 20.88
CA VAL A 19 -17.52 0.98 19.57
C VAL A 19 -17.75 -0.54 19.52
N SER A 20 -17.01 -1.32 20.32
CA SER A 20 -17.12 -2.80 20.32
C SER A 20 -18.35 -3.35 21.05
N HIS A 21 -19.02 -2.54 21.89
CA HIS A 21 -20.26 -2.91 22.58
C HIS A 21 -21.21 -1.69 22.58
N PRO A 22 -22.01 -1.48 21.52
CA PRO A 22 -22.98 -0.40 21.54
C PRO A 22 -23.98 -0.69 22.65
N PRO A 23 -24.19 0.28 23.59
CA PRO A 23 -25.24 0.12 24.58
C PRO A 23 -26.59 -0.01 23.89
N SER A 24 -27.41 -0.94 24.33
CA SER A 24 -28.75 -1.26 23.79
C SER A 24 -29.79 -0.13 24.00
N HIS A 25 -29.36 1.10 24.23
CA HIS A 25 -30.23 2.23 24.51
C HIS A 25 -30.71 2.91 23.21
N PRO A 26 -32.04 3.13 23.01
CA PRO A 26 -32.60 3.70 21.78
C PRO A 26 -32.01 5.07 21.38
N LEU A 27 -31.59 5.88 22.36
CA LEU A 27 -30.95 7.18 22.10
C LEU A 27 -29.55 7.07 21.46
N TRP A 28 -28.83 5.97 21.68
CA TRP A 28 -27.56 5.71 21.02
C TRP A 28 -27.76 5.38 19.54
N HIS A 29 -28.80 4.64 19.19
CA HIS A 29 -29.14 4.37 17.78
C HIS A 29 -29.54 5.65 17.05
N ALA A 30 -30.33 6.52 17.68
CA ALA A 30 -30.71 7.81 17.08
C ALA A 30 -29.49 8.76 16.95
N ALA A 31 -28.65 8.85 17.99
CA ALA A 31 -27.44 9.68 17.98
C ALA A 31 -26.38 9.11 16.98
N SER A 32 -26.24 7.78 16.91
CA SER A 32 -25.35 7.17 15.92
C SER A 32 -25.85 7.41 14.51
N GLN A 33 -27.14 7.25 14.21
CA GLN A 33 -27.69 7.56 12.89
C GLN A 33 -27.46 9.03 12.51
N ALA A 34 -27.68 9.99 13.43
CA ALA A 34 -27.42 11.40 13.17
C ALA A 34 -25.94 11.69 12.87
N VAL A 35 -25.01 10.99 13.52
CA VAL A 35 -23.56 11.11 13.27
C VAL A 35 -23.20 10.47 11.92
N TRP A 36 -23.79 9.34 11.57
CA TRP A 36 -23.55 8.67 10.28
C TRP A 36 -23.95 9.55 9.09
N HIS A 37 -25.02 10.34 9.22
CA HIS A 37 -25.40 11.30 8.16
C HIS A 37 -24.47 12.51 8.05
N ALA A 38 -23.69 12.81 9.08
CA ALA A 38 -22.76 13.94 9.11
C ALA A 38 -21.35 13.59 8.62
N VAL A 39 -21.03 12.30 8.48
CA VAL A 39 -19.71 11.82 8.04
C VAL A 39 -19.81 11.18 6.65
N SER A 40 -18.86 11.46 5.80
CA SER A 40 -18.69 10.78 4.53
C SER A 40 -17.23 10.41 4.33
N ALA A 41 -17.01 9.28 3.70
CA ALA A 41 -15.69 8.75 3.42
C ALA A 41 -15.50 8.58 1.91
N LEU A 42 -14.39 9.09 1.38
CA LEU A 42 -13.92 8.78 0.04
C LEU A 42 -12.90 7.65 0.14
N CYS A 43 -13.25 6.48 -0.37
CA CYS A 43 -12.35 5.34 -0.37
C CYS A 43 -11.47 5.36 -1.63
N ALA A 44 -10.16 5.50 -1.43
CA ALA A 44 -9.14 5.46 -2.49
C ALA A 44 -8.03 4.46 -2.14
N MET A 45 -8.34 3.47 -1.31
CA MET A 45 -7.37 2.47 -0.86
C MET A 45 -7.09 1.44 -1.94
N LYS A 46 -5.82 1.03 -2.03
CA LYS A 46 -5.33 0.03 -2.96
C LYS A 46 -4.69 -1.13 -2.22
N LEU A 47 -4.76 -2.32 -2.82
CA LEU A 47 -4.23 -3.56 -2.25
C LEU A 47 -2.88 -3.88 -2.89
N ILE A 48 -1.87 -4.04 -2.06
CA ILE A 48 -0.50 -4.33 -2.50
C ILE A 48 -0.36 -5.72 -3.14
N PRO A 49 -0.94 -6.81 -2.59
CA PRO A 49 -0.72 -8.14 -3.17
C PRO A 49 -1.14 -8.28 -4.64
N PRO A 50 -2.32 -7.81 -5.10
CA PRO A 50 -2.66 -7.86 -6.52
C PRO A 50 -1.71 -7.04 -7.40
N ALA A 51 -1.21 -5.91 -6.90
CA ALA A 51 -0.23 -5.11 -7.65
C ALA A 51 1.13 -5.81 -7.76
N MET A 52 1.58 -6.53 -6.72
CA MET A 52 2.79 -7.36 -6.78
C MET A 52 2.64 -8.47 -7.82
N GLU A 53 1.49 -9.13 -7.88
CA GLU A 53 1.19 -10.16 -8.88
C GLU A 53 1.21 -9.57 -10.29
N ALA A 54 0.56 -8.44 -10.51
CA ALA A 54 0.57 -7.76 -11.81
C ALA A 54 1.98 -7.35 -12.27
N VAL A 55 2.84 -6.91 -11.36
CA VAL A 55 4.25 -6.63 -11.66
C VAL A 55 5.01 -7.89 -12.05
N LEU A 56 4.77 -9.02 -11.36
CA LEU A 56 5.43 -10.30 -11.68
C LEU A 56 4.94 -10.92 -12.99
N GLU A 57 3.67 -10.67 -13.36
CA GLU A 57 3.06 -11.16 -14.59
C GLU A 57 3.33 -10.25 -15.79
N ALA A 58 3.85 -9.05 -15.56
CA ALA A 58 4.15 -8.11 -16.63
C ALA A 58 5.23 -8.65 -17.57
N PRO A 59 5.05 -8.50 -18.89
CA PRO A 59 6.07 -8.92 -19.86
C PRO A 59 7.41 -8.24 -19.61
N GLY A 60 8.47 -9.04 -19.52
CA GLY A 60 9.84 -8.53 -19.35
C GLY A 60 10.15 -8.07 -17.93
N THR A 61 9.34 -8.42 -16.93
CA THR A 61 9.65 -8.13 -15.52
C THR A 61 11.04 -8.68 -15.14
N ARG A 62 11.76 -7.87 -14.34
CA ARG A 62 13.10 -8.21 -13.81
C ARG A 62 13.12 -8.08 -12.29
N VAL A 63 11.98 -8.32 -11.66
CA VAL A 63 11.82 -8.27 -10.20
C VAL A 63 12.17 -9.64 -9.61
N ASP A 64 13.26 -9.72 -8.87
CA ASP A 64 13.78 -10.95 -8.29
C ASP A 64 13.26 -11.18 -6.85
N ALA A 65 12.85 -10.12 -6.15
CA ALA A 65 12.37 -10.19 -4.76
C ALA A 65 11.55 -8.94 -4.37
N PHE A 66 10.84 -9.02 -3.24
CA PHE A 66 10.10 -7.89 -2.68
C PHE A 66 10.53 -7.58 -1.25
N LEU A 67 10.88 -6.31 -1.02
CA LEU A 67 10.87 -5.71 0.30
C LEU A 67 9.44 -5.25 0.61
N CYS A 68 8.73 -6.04 1.42
CA CYS A 68 7.30 -5.83 1.68
C CYS A 68 7.07 -4.81 2.80
N PRO A 69 5.97 -4.01 2.71
CA PRO A 69 5.71 -2.93 3.65
C PRO A 69 5.26 -3.43 5.02
N GLY A 70 5.98 -3.02 6.07
CA GLY A 70 5.70 -3.41 7.45
C GLY A 70 4.30 -3.03 7.94
N HIS A 71 3.82 -1.82 7.64
CA HIS A 71 2.50 -1.35 8.07
C HIS A 71 1.36 -2.20 7.51
N VAL A 72 1.46 -2.65 6.26
CA VAL A 72 0.49 -3.57 5.66
C VAL A 72 0.53 -4.91 6.37
N ALA A 73 1.73 -5.46 6.58
CA ALA A 73 1.90 -6.76 7.22
C ALA A 73 1.44 -6.80 8.70
N VAL A 74 1.52 -5.69 9.43
CA VAL A 74 0.93 -5.57 10.79
C VAL A 74 -0.56 -5.90 10.78
N ILE A 75 -1.29 -5.52 9.72
CA ILE A 75 -2.72 -5.77 9.60
C ILE A 75 -2.99 -7.13 8.93
N THR A 76 -2.40 -7.38 7.77
CA THR A 76 -2.71 -8.55 6.93
C THR A 76 -2.03 -9.83 7.40
N GLY A 77 -0.91 -9.71 8.11
CA GLY A 77 0.01 -10.81 8.37
C GLY A 77 0.82 -11.19 7.13
N LEU A 78 1.46 -12.34 7.19
CA LEU A 78 2.34 -12.84 6.12
C LEU A 78 1.63 -13.71 5.08
N ALA A 79 0.36 -14.06 5.29
CA ALA A 79 -0.35 -15.00 4.41
C ALA A 79 -0.39 -14.55 2.94
N PRO A 80 -0.69 -13.27 2.60
CA PRO A 80 -0.68 -12.80 1.21
C PRO A 80 0.71 -12.92 0.57
N PHE A 81 1.76 -12.55 1.29
CA PHE A 81 3.14 -12.60 0.80
C PHE A 81 3.65 -14.04 0.62
N ARG A 82 3.24 -14.96 1.52
CA ARG A 82 3.53 -16.40 1.37
C ARG A 82 2.89 -16.98 0.13
N ARG A 83 1.68 -16.57 -0.21
CA ARG A 83 1.00 -16.99 -1.44
C ARG A 83 1.79 -16.55 -2.66
N ILE A 84 2.19 -15.30 -2.73
CA ILE A 84 2.99 -14.73 -3.83
C ILE A 84 4.33 -15.45 -3.95
N SER A 85 5.08 -15.55 -2.85
CA SER A 85 6.37 -16.22 -2.85
C SER A 85 6.26 -17.68 -3.33
N LYS A 86 5.25 -18.41 -2.87
CA LYS A 86 5.00 -19.80 -3.28
C LYS A 86 4.60 -19.90 -4.76
N GLN A 87 3.80 -18.97 -5.26
CA GLN A 87 3.26 -19.02 -6.63
C GLN A 87 4.32 -18.63 -7.67
N TYR A 88 5.11 -17.61 -7.37
CA TYR A 88 6.05 -17.02 -8.33
C TYR A 88 7.52 -17.36 -8.05
N GLY A 89 7.82 -18.02 -6.95
CA GLY A 89 9.20 -18.39 -6.60
C GLY A 89 10.09 -17.21 -6.21
N VAL A 90 9.52 -16.13 -5.68
CA VAL A 90 10.26 -14.91 -5.31
C VAL A 90 10.28 -14.68 -3.81
N PRO A 91 11.41 -14.29 -3.20
CA PRO A 91 11.47 -13.87 -1.81
C PRO A 91 10.59 -12.67 -1.52
N CYS A 92 9.85 -12.71 -0.39
CA CYS A 92 9.02 -11.63 0.11
C CYS A 92 9.38 -11.34 1.57
N VAL A 93 10.20 -10.35 1.85
CA VAL A 93 10.60 -10.04 3.22
C VAL A 93 9.98 -8.75 3.69
N VAL A 94 9.23 -8.80 4.78
CA VAL A 94 8.62 -7.63 5.40
C VAL A 94 9.68 -6.87 6.18
N GLY A 95 9.93 -5.61 5.78
CA GLY A 95 10.82 -4.68 6.46
C GLY A 95 10.07 -3.66 7.32
N GLY A 96 10.78 -3.08 8.28
CA GLY A 96 10.34 -1.89 9.00
C GLY A 96 10.77 -0.62 8.28
N PHE A 97 10.83 0.48 9.03
CA PHE A 97 11.10 1.82 8.46
C PHE A 97 12.39 2.44 8.98
N GLU A 98 12.96 1.86 10.04
CA GLU A 98 14.24 2.31 10.56
C GLU A 98 15.39 1.68 9.75
N PRO A 99 16.52 2.39 9.54
CA PRO A 99 17.62 1.89 8.74
C PRO A 99 18.11 0.48 9.11
N PRO A 100 18.25 0.10 10.40
CA PRO A 100 18.64 -1.27 10.77
C PRO A 100 17.60 -2.32 10.39
N GLU A 101 16.31 -1.98 10.34
CA GLU A 101 15.23 -2.88 9.97
C GLU A 101 15.21 -3.14 8.46
N VAL A 102 15.45 -2.08 7.68
CA VAL A 102 15.58 -2.17 6.23
C VAL A 102 16.80 -3.02 5.86
N VAL A 103 17.95 -2.77 6.48
CA VAL A 103 19.19 -3.53 6.21
C VAL A 103 19.00 -5.02 6.52
N ARG A 104 18.40 -5.36 7.66
CA ARG A 104 18.09 -6.77 8.00
C ARG A 104 17.16 -7.44 6.99
N ALA A 105 16.16 -6.71 6.51
CA ALA A 105 15.24 -7.26 5.51
C ALA A 105 15.96 -7.50 4.17
N LEU A 106 16.83 -6.58 3.74
CA LEU A 106 17.65 -6.73 2.53
C LEU A 106 18.64 -7.89 2.67
N GLU A 107 19.32 -8.01 3.82
CA GLU A 107 20.20 -9.14 4.12
C GLU A 107 19.45 -10.48 3.97
N ARG A 108 18.24 -10.56 4.51
CA ARG A 108 17.44 -11.79 4.42
C ARG A 108 16.99 -12.09 3.00
N ILE A 109 16.61 -11.06 2.22
CA ILE A 109 16.32 -11.21 0.79
C ILE A 109 17.53 -11.80 0.05
N LEU A 110 18.72 -11.22 0.24
CA LEU A 110 19.93 -11.69 -0.42
C LEU A 110 20.29 -13.12 -0.03
N GLN A 111 20.12 -13.50 1.23
CA GLN A 111 20.32 -14.88 1.68
C GLN A 111 19.37 -15.84 0.95
N MET A 112 18.07 -15.53 0.90
CA MET A 112 17.09 -16.37 0.19
C MET A 112 17.39 -16.52 -1.31
N LEU A 113 17.89 -15.44 -1.95
CA LEU A 113 18.29 -15.49 -3.36
C LEU A 113 19.52 -16.36 -3.57
N VAL A 114 20.53 -16.28 -2.70
CA VAL A 114 21.76 -17.09 -2.79
C VAL A 114 21.49 -18.55 -2.46
N GLU A 115 20.61 -18.82 -1.50
CA GLU A 115 20.22 -20.18 -1.08
C GLU A 115 19.24 -20.83 -2.07
N GLU A 116 18.67 -20.06 -3.00
CA GLU A 116 17.59 -20.47 -3.92
C GLU A 116 16.35 -21.01 -3.16
N GLU A 117 16.12 -20.50 -1.95
CA GLU A 117 15.01 -20.89 -1.08
C GLU A 117 14.02 -19.72 -0.91
N PRO A 118 13.12 -19.47 -1.88
CA PRO A 118 12.15 -18.39 -1.78
C PRO A 118 11.16 -18.65 -0.62
N GLY A 119 10.80 -17.59 0.07
CA GLY A 119 9.89 -17.66 1.20
C GLY A 119 9.29 -16.29 1.53
N ALA A 120 8.40 -16.26 2.53
CA ALA A 120 7.92 -15.00 3.06
C ALA A 120 8.14 -14.94 4.58
N GLU A 121 8.95 -13.98 5.00
CA GLU A 121 9.36 -13.76 6.37
C GLU A 121 9.20 -12.29 6.78
N SER A 122 9.28 -12.03 8.08
CA SER A 122 9.29 -10.67 8.62
C SER A 122 10.57 -10.38 9.37
N ALA A 123 11.29 -9.36 8.92
CA ALA A 123 12.36 -8.72 9.67
C ALA A 123 11.85 -7.54 10.53
N TYR A 124 10.54 -7.25 10.48
CA TYR A 124 9.88 -6.19 11.24
C TYR A 124 9.18 -6.77 12.48
N PRO A 125 9.65 -6.50 13.70
CA PRO A 125 9.14 -7.13 14.92
C PRO A 125 7.65 -6.86 15.19
N ALA A 126 7.12 -5.74 14.74
CA ALA A 126 5.70 -5.40 14.91
C ALA A 126 4.76 -6.20 14.00
N ALA A 127 5.26 -6.81 12.92
CA ALA A 127 4.46 -7.58 11.98
C ALA A 127 4.41 -9.06 12.38
N ALA A 128 3.39 -9.44 13.14
CA ALA A 128 3.13 -10.83 13.48
C ALA A 128 2.66 -11.63 12.24
N ALA A 129 3.04 -12.91 12.16
CA ALA A 129 2.71 -13.76 11.01
C ALA A 129 1.20 -13.85 10.72
N ARG A 130 0.35 -13.79 11.75
CA ARG A 130 -1.13 -13.82 11.62
C ARG A 130 -1.76 -12.45 11.38
N GLY A 131 -0.99 -11.35 11.47
CA GLY A 131 -1.48 -9.98 11.42
C GLY A 131 -2.39 -9.60 12.58
N ASN A 132 -3.29 -8.65 12.36
CA ASN A 132 -4.29 -8.19 13.33
C ASN A 132 -5.69 -8.69 12.95
N PRO A 133 -6.20 -9.77 13.60
CA PRO A 133 -7.52 -10.31 13.26
C PRO A 133 -8.69 -9.36 13.55
N ALA A 134 -8.55 -8.47 14.54
CA ALA A 134 -9.59 -7.49 14.85
C ALA A 134 -9.70 -6.43 13.74
N ALA A 135 -8.57 -5.89 13.30
CA ALA A 135 -8.53 -4.94 12.19
C ALA A 135 -9.06 -5.56 10.90
N ARG A 136 -8.66 -6.80 10.58
CA ARG A 136 -9.19 -7.50 9.39
C ARG A 136 -10.70 -7.68 9.43
N ARG A 137 -11.27 -8.11 10.55
CA ARG A 137 -12.74 -8.20 10.67
C ARG A 137 -13.44 -6.87 10.47
N MET A 138 -12.83 -5.76 10.91
CA MET A 138 -13.40 -4.43 10.65
C MET A 138 -13.31 -4.05 9.17
N MET A 139 -12.19 -4.35 8.53
CA MET A 139 -12.03 -4.16 7.08
C MET A 139 -13.04 -4.99 6.29
N ASP A 140 -13.17 -6.28 6.60
CA ASP A 140 -14.11 -7.20 5.92
C ASP A 140 -15.57 -6.75 6.05
N ARG A 141 -15.93 -6.04 7.12
CA ARG A 141 -17.27 -5.48 7.31
C ARG A 141 -17.48 -4.16 6.56
N ALA A 142 -16.44 -3.35 6.45
CA ALA A 142 -16.56 -1.99 5.94
C ALA A 142 -16.18 -1.84 4.47
N LEU A 143 -15.40 -2.77 3.94
CA LEU A 143 -14.73 -2.65 2.66
C LEU A 143 -14.92 -3.90 1.82
N VAL A 144 -15.04 -3.70 0.51
CA VAL A 144 -15.18 -4.76 -0.49
C VAL A 144 -14.12 -4.53 -1.58
N PRO A 145 -13.43 -5.57 -2.05
CA PRO A 145 -12.52 -5.47 -3.18
C PRO A 145 -13.23 -4.96 -4.44
N CYS A 146 -12.52 -4.22 -5.24
CA CYS A 146 -12.97 -3.73 -6.54
C CYS A 146 -11.79 -3.58 -7.50
N ASP A 147 -12.08 -3.56 -8.77
CA ASP A 147 -11.10 -3.26 -9.80
C ASP A 147 -10.67 -1.80 -9.66
N THR A 148 -9.38 -1.56 -9.85
CA THR A 148 -8.84 -0.21 -9.71
C THR A 148 -7.70 0.01 -10.71
N GLU A 149 -7.68 1.23 -11.26
CA GLU A 149 -6.62 1.68 -12.13
C GLU A 149 -5.35 2.02 -11.34
N TRP A 150 -4.22 1.52 -11.82
CA TRP A 150 -2.88 1.86 -11.34
C TRP A 150 -2.12 2.54 -12.47
N ARG A 151 -1.76 3.78 -12.27
CA ARG A 151 -0.99 4.52 -13.27
C ARG A 151 0.33 3.80 -13.56
N GLY A 152 0.61 3.59 -14.85
CA GLY A 152 1.76 2.81 -15.32
C GLY A 152 1.55 1.28 -15.35
N LEU A 153 0.48 0.75 -14.74
CA LEU A 153 0.17 -0.69 -14.75
C LEU A 153 -1.22 -1.02 -15.31
N GLY A 154 -2.07 0.03 -15.53
CA GLY A 154 -3.44 -0.16 -16.01
C GLY A 154 -4.41 -0.62 -14.93
N VAL A 155 -5.54 -1.20 -15.35
CA VAL A 155 -6.57 -1.72 -14.44
C VAL A 155 -6.16 -3.09 -13.93
N ILE A 156 -6.04 -3.22 -12.62
CA ILE A 156 -5.74 -4.48 -11.94
C ILE A 156 -7.00 -4.96 -11.23
N PRO A 157 -7.51 -6.17 -11.54
CA PRO A 157 -8.70 -6.73 -10.91
C PRO A 157 -8.54 -6.85 -9.39
N GLU A 158 -9.61 -6.56 -8.65
CA GLU A 158 -9.68 -6.69 -7.18
C GLU A 158 -8.53 -6.02 -6.41
N SER A 159 -7.90 -5.01 -7.01
CA SER A 159 -6.73 -4.31 -6.43
C SER A 159 -7.07 -3.03 -5.69
N GLY A 160 -8.32 -2.63 -5.67
CA GLY A 160 -8.84 -1.52 -4.89
C GLY A 160 -9.79 -1.97 -3.80
N LEU A 161 -10.17 -1.03 -2.95
CA LEU A 161 -11.22 -1.22 -1.95
C LEU A 161 -12.28 -0.14 -2.12
N ARG A 162 -13.55 -0.52 -2.06
CA ARG A 162 -14.69 0.39 -1.95
C ARG A 162 -15.43 0.16 -0.65
N LEU A 163 -16.25 1.10 -0.22
CA LEU A 163 -17.13 0.89 0.92
C LEU A 163 -18.13 -0.24 0.61
N ALA A 164 -18.41 -1.04 1.63
CA ALA A 164 -19.46 -2.05 1.59
C ALA A 164 -20.84 -1.40 1.34
N ASP A 165 -21.77 -2.12 0.74
CA ASP A 165 -23.06 -1.55 0.34
C ASP A 165 -23.90 -1.10 1.53
N GLU A 166 -23.70 -1.69 2.71
CA GLU A 166 -24.31 -1.26 3.97
C GLU A 166 -23.84 0.14 4.41
N LEU A 167 -22.72 0.63 3.87
CA LEU A 167 -22.17 1.96 4.13
C LEU A 167 -22.34 2.92 2.95
N ALA A 168 -23.20 2.59 1.98
CA ALA A 168 -23.40 3.37 0.76
C ALA A 168 -23.80 4.83 1.03
N GLU A 169 -24.56 5.09 2.11
CA GLU A 169 -24.95 6.44 2.49
C GLU A 169 -23.79 7.30 3.00
N MET A 170 -22.68 6.65 3.41
CA MET A 170 -21.45 7.33 3.82
C MET A 170 -20.47 7.51 2.66
N ASP A 171 -20.71 6.88 1.52
CA ASP A 171 -19.81 6.94 0.38
C ASP A 171 -19.85 8.32 -0.29
N ALA A 172 -18.78 9.08 -0.11
CA ALA A 172 -18.65 10.42 -0.68
C ALA A 172 -18.70 10.40 -2.23
N ALA A 173 -18.19 9.36 -2.87
CA ALA A 173 -18.24 9.24 -4.32
C ALA A 173 -19.67 9.05 -4.84
N ARG A 174 -20.54 8.36 -4.07
CA ARG A 174 -21.97 8.20 -4.39
C ARG A 174 -22.78 9.46 -4.06
N ARG A 175 -22.45 10.13 -2.95
CA ARG A 175 -23.19 11.32 -2.48
C ARG A 175 -22.90 12.57 -3.32
N TRP A 176 -21.67 12.69 -3.77
CA TRP A 176 -21.20 13.82 -4.58
C TRP A 176 -20.41 13.29 -5.77
N PRO A 177 -21.11 12.75 -6.78
CA PRO A 177 -20.45 12.26 -7.97
C PRO A 177 -19.72 13.41 -8.68
N VAL A 178 -18.43 13.25 -8.90
CA VAL A 178 -17.59 14.18 -9.64
C VAL A 178 -17.12 13.48 -10.90
N GLU A 179 -17.41 14.06 -12.05
CA GLU A 179 -16.83 13.60 -13.30
C GLU A 179 -15.37 14.02 -13.34
N VAL A 180 -14.48 13.04 -13.23
CA VAL A 180 -13.04 13.25 -13.40
C VAL A 180 -12.68 12.80 -14.81
N PRO A 181 -12.13 13.69 -15.66
CA PRO A 181 -11.66 13.26 -16.97
C PRO A 181 -10.58 12.18 -16.82
N PRO A 182 -10.54 11.18 -17.71
CA PRO A 182 -9.49 10.16 -17.68
C PRO A 182 -8.13 10.85 -17.78
N ALA A 183 -7.23 10.51 -16.87
CA ALA A 183 -5.85 10.95 -16.93
C ALA A 183 -5.09 9.96 -17.83
N GLU A 184 -4.78 10.39 -19.04
CA GLU A 184 -3.90 9.63 -19.94
C GLU A 184 -2.46 9.71 -19.42
N ASP A 185 -1.78 8.57 -19.43
CA ASP A 185 -0.34 8.56 -19.17
C ASP A 185 0.39 9.13 -20.40
N ASP A 186 1.43 9.93 -20.15
CA ASP A 186 2.26 10.47 -21.23
C ASP A 186 2.93 9.31 -21.96
N PRO A 187 2.78 9.19 -23.30
CA PRO A 187 3.33 8.07 -24.06
C PRO A 187 4.86 7.99 -24.03
N GLY A 188 5.55 9.05 -23.64
CA GLY A 188 6.99 9.04 -23.42
C GLY A 188 7.42 8.60 -22.02
N CYS A 189 6.46 8.35 -21.11
CA CYS A 189 6.77 7.99 -19.73
C CYS A 189 6.99 6.48 -19.59
N LEU A 190 8.16 6.06 -19.12
CA LEU A 190 8.52 4.65 -18.86
C LEU A 190 8.20 4.22 -17.42
N CYS A 191 7.16 4.75 -16.79
CA CYS A 191 6.85 4.40 -15.40
C CYS A 191 6.53 2.92 -15.21
N GLY A 192 5.81 2.31 -16.16
CA GLY A 192 5.49 0.88 -16.14
C GLY A 192 6.74 0.01 -16.18
N GLU A 193 7.64 0.33 -17.08
CA GLU A 193 8.93 -0.36 -17.27
C GLU A 193 9.85 -0.19 -16.05
N VAL A 194 9.84 0.98 -15.44
CA VAL A 194 10.58 1.23 -14.19
C VAL A 194 10.01 0.42 -13.03
N LEU A 195 8.68 0.29 -12.93
CA LEU A 195 8.03 -0.51 -11.89
C LEU A 195 8.30 -2.00 -12.03
N THR A 196 8.43 -2.49 -13.26
CA THR A 196 8.76 -3.90 -13.55
C THR A 196 10.26 -4.17 -13.59
N GLY A 197 11.11 -3.15 -13.39
CA GLY A 197 12.57 -3.28 -13.44
C GLY A 197 13.14 -3.49 -14.83
N SER A 198 12.33 -3.38 -15.89
CA SER A 198 12.80 -3.53 -17.29
C SER A 198 13.48 -2.26 -17.81
N ALA A 199 13.30 -1.13 -17.15
CA ALA A 199 14.03 0.11 -17.38
C ALA A 199 14.48 0.76 -16.06
N GLU A 200 15.52 1.57 -16.11
CA GLU A 200 15.92 2.44 -15.00
C GLU A 200 15.36 3.86 -15.18
N PRO A 201 15.17 4.65 -14.11
CA PRO A 201 14.67 6.01 -14.23
C PRO A 201 15.39 6.90 -15.26
N PRO A 202 16.73 6.87 -15.40
CA PRO A 202 17.42 7.65 -16.43
C PRO A 202 17.17 7.21 -17.88
N ASP A 203 16.65 6.01 -18.11
CA ASP A 203 16.31 5.53 -19.46
C ASP A 203 15.05 6.23 -20.00
N CYS A 204 14.23 6.79 -19.09
CA CYS A 204 13.03 7.51 -19.47
C CYS A 204 13.40 8.87 -20.12
N PRO A 205 12.96 9.15 -21.35
CA PRO A 205 13.30 10.38 -22.06
C PRO A 205 12.76 11.65 -21.36
N LEU A 206 11.80 11.51 -20.48
CA LEU A 206 11.24 12.64 -19.73
C LEU A 206 12.03 12.90 -18.42
N PHE A 207 12.82 11.93 -17.96
CA PHE A 207 13.47 12.00 -16.64
C PHE A 207 14.47 13.15 -16.55
N GLY A 208 14.29 14.00 -15.53
CA GLY A 208 15.18 15.12 -15.28
C GLY A 208 14.97 16.34 -16.19
N GLU A 209 14.23 16.19 -17.27
CA GLU A 209 13.91 17.22 -18.25
C GLU A 209 12.44 17.70 -18.05
N ALA A 210 11.51 17.11 -18.75
CA ALA A 210 10.06 17.42 -18.62
C ALA A 210 9.47 16.88 -17.30
N CYS A 211 10.01 15.75 -16.80
CA CYS A 211 9.55 15.09 -15.58
C CYS A 211 10.53 15.29 -14.43
N THR A 212 10.17 16.17 -13.50
CA THR A 212 10.96 16.49 -12.29
C THR A 212 10.06 16.49 -11.05
N PRO A 213 10.61 16.48 -9.82
CA PRO A 213 9.79 16.61 -8.61
C PRO A 213 8.94 17.89 -8.53
N ARG A 214 9.32 18.94 -9.28
CA ARG A 214 8.55 20.19 -9.36
C ARG A 214 7.47 20.16 -10.43
N SER A 215 7.65 19.34 -11.45
CA SER A 215 6.72 19.14 -12.58
C SER A 215 6.65 17.66 -12.90
N PRO A 216 6.01 16.84 -12.03
CA PRO A 216 5.97 15.40 -12.23
C PRO A 216 4.97 15.05 -13.35
N VAL A 217 5.43 14.20 -14.29
CA VAL A 217 4.61 13.65 -15.36
C VAL A 217 4.12 12.24 -14.97
N GLY A 218 5.05 11.34 -14.72
CA GLY A 218 4.72 9.97 -14.33
C GLY A 218 4.51 9.81 -12.82
N PRO A 219 3.71 8.83 -12.39
CA PRO A 219 3.39 8.58 -10.98
C PRO A 219 4.61 8.30 -10.10
N CYS A 220 5.65 7.68 -10.64
CA CYS A 220 6.91 7.42 -9.93
C CYS A 220 7.69 8.70 -9.56
N MET A 221 7.37 9.85 -10.16
CA MET A 221 7.96 11.15 -9.83
C MET A 221 7.05 11.98 -8.90
N VAL A 222 5.73 11.70 -8.87
CA VAL A 222 4.76 12.40 -8.00
C VAL A 222 5.04 12.11 -6.52
N SER A 223 5.24 10.84 -6.18
CA SER A 223 5.55 10.43 -4.81
C SER A 223 7.03 10.60 -4.50
N SER A 224 7.35 11.15 -3.33
CA SER A 224 8.73 11.21 -2.83
C SER A 224 9.36 9.83 -2.58
N GLU A 225 8.54 8.79 -2.50
CA GLU A 225 8.92 7.38 -2.33
C GLU A 225 8.96 6.62 -3.67
N GLY A 226 8.54 7.28 -4.76
CA GLY A 226 8.57 6.67 -6.09
C GLY A 226 9.99 6.51 -6.62
N SER A 227 10.22 5.47 -7.43
CA SER A 227 11.54 5.12 -7.95
C SER A 227 12.22 6.28 -8.69
N CYS A 228 11.49 7.00 -9.55
CA CYS A 228 12.04 8.15 -10.26
C CYS A 228 12.37 9.31 -9.32
N ALA A 229 11.51 9.63 -8.35
CA ALA A 229 11.76 10.69 -7.39
C ALA A 229 12.96 10.38 -6.48
N ALA A 230 13.07 9.13 -6.03
CA ALA A 230 14.20 8.66 -5.25
C ALA A 230 15.51 8.72 -6.05
N TRP A 231 15.48 8.26 -7.30
CA TRP A 231 16.65 8.34 -8.18
C TRP A 231 17.08 9.79 -8.47
N PHE A 232 16.11 10.66 -8.76
CA PHE A 232 16.38 12.09 -8.97
C PHE A 232 17.08 12.73 -7.77
N LYS A 233 16.66 12.36 -6.57
CA LYS A 233 17.20 12.93 -5.33
C LYS A 233 18.54 12.33 -4.92
N TYR A 234 18.77 11.05 -5.16
CA TYR A 234 19.89 10.31 -4.59
C TYR A 234 20.81 9.65 -5.64
N GLY A 235 20.30 9.30 -6.82
CA GLY A 235 21.02 8.54 -7.85
C GLY A 235 22.17 9.28 -8.50
N GLY A 236 22.15 10.62 -8.53
CA GLY A 236 23.25 11.45 -9.06
C GLY A 236 24.41 11.66 -8.08
N ARG A 237 24.34 11.15 -6.87
CA ARG A 237 25.44 11.22 -5.89
C ARG A 237 26.26 9.95 -5.94
N GLY A 238 26.89 9.74 -7.11
CA GLY A 238 28.00 8.85 -7.39
C GLY A 238 28.25 7.67 -6.45
N LEU A 239 27.84 6.48 -6.88
CA LEU A 239 28.67 5.30 -6.72
C LEU A 239 29.77 5.38 -7.79
N HIS A 240 30.75 6.25 -7.56
CA HIS A 240 32.01 6.28 -8.29
C HIS A 240 33.13 5.88 -7.33
#